data_4c9e5c6a8f35ffa838275799b4004452
#
_entry.id   4c9e5c6a8f35ffa838275799b4004452
#
_cell.length_a   1.000
_cell.length_b   1.000
_cell.length_c   1.000
_cell.angle_alpha   90.00
_cell.angle_beta   90.00
_cell.angle_gamma   90.00
#
_symmetry.space_group_name_H-M   'P 1'
#
loop_
_entity.id
_entity.type
_entity.pdbx_description
1 polymer ?
#
loop_
_entity_poly.entity_id
_entity_poly.type
_entity_poly.pdbx_seq_one_letter_code
_entity_poly.pdbx_strand_id
1 'polypeptide(L)'
;MTIKTIFLDLDGVINKEKNYLYKISDVEFINGIFDSCLYFQKLGYKIIIITNQSGISRGYYNENDYQILTEWIFLQFKKNKIQILDTFHCPHLPESLCECRKPKPGLIIKAKNKHQINIQKSWLIGDKEVDIEAANSAGITNTILVRSGHEIDESKSNAMYFLDSIKDSNKIIKQ
;
A
#
# COMPACT_ATOMS: atom_id res chain seq x y z
N MET A 1 -6.62 16.16 -16.45
CA MET A 1 -6.77 16.49 -15.00
C MET A 1 -5.96 15.49 -14.21
N THR A 2 -5.19 15.93 -13.20
CA THR A 2 -4.45 15.04 -12.31
C THR A 2 -5.35 14.54 -11.19
N ILE A 3 -5.13 13.30 -10.72
CA ILE A 3 -5.88 12.68 -9.63
C ILE A 3 -5.07 12.70 -8.33
N LYS A 4 -5.74 12.80 -7.18
CA LYS A 4 -5.13 12.58 -5.86
C LYS A 4 -5.35 11.13 -5.43
N THR A 5 -4.35 10.53 -4.80
CA THR A 5 -4.31 9.08 -4.56
C THR A 5 -3.92 8.77 -3.11
N ILE A 6 -4.55 7.74 -2.54
CA ILE A 6 -4.03 7.05 -1.36
C ILE A 6 -3.29 5.81 -1.87
N PHE A 7 -1.99 5.78 -1.64
CA PHE A 7 -1.17 4.59 -1.83
C PHE A 7 -1.19 3.74 -0.56
N LEU A 8 -1.49 2.48 -0.70
CA LEU A 8 -1.53 1.52 0.40
C LEU A 8 -0.52 0.41 0.18
N ASP A 9 0.25 0.05 1.21
CA ASP A 9 0.88 -1.26 1.21
C ASP A 9 -0.19 -2.34 1.38
N LEU A 10 0.15 -3.58 1.05
CA LEU A 10 -0.76 -4.72 1.12
C LEU A 10 -0.68 -5.35 2.51
N ASP A 11 0.46 -6.00 2.80
CA ASP A 11 0.67 -6.74 4.04
C ASP A 11 0.92 -5.79 5.21
N GLY A 12 0.17 -5.94 6.30
CA GLY A 12 0.24 -5.06 7.47
C GLY A 12 -0.66 -3.81 7.41
N VAL A 13 -1.19 -3.46 6.23
CA VAL A 13 -2.08 -2.30 6.03
C VAL A 13 -3.48 -2.73 5.59
N ILE A 14 -3.58 -3.50 4.51
CA ILE A 14 -4.85 -4.02 3.99
C ILE A 14 -5.21 -5.33 4.68
N ASN A 15 -4.27 -6.26 4.74
CA ASN A 15 -4.39 -7.54 5.43
C ASN A 15 -3.32 -7.69 6.50
N LYS A 16 -3.57 -8.58 7.47
CA LYS A 16 -2.57 -8.94 8.47
C LYS A 16 -1.34 -9.55 7.79
N GLU A 17 -0.17 -9.16 8.25
CA GLU A 17 1.10 -9.76 7.83
C GLU A 17 1.16 -11.25 8.25
N LYS A 18 1.45 -12.13 7.31
CA LYS A 18 1.54 -13.59 7.51
C LYS A 18 2.73 -14.22 6.80
N ASN A 19 3.84 -13.51 6.66
CA ASN A 19 5.05 -13.99 6.01
C ASN A 19 4.77 -14.69 4.66
N TYR A 20 4.81 -13.90 3.57
CA TYR A 20 4.59 -14.38 2.19
C TYR A 20 3.17 -14.91 1.94
N LEU A 21 2.16 -14.15 2.33
CA LEU A 21 0.76 -14.46 2.07
C LEU A 21 0.49 -14.56 0.56
N TYR A 22 -0.08 -15.68 0.12
CA TYR A 22 -0.51 -15.89 -1.27
C TYR A 22 -1.82 -16.70 -1.40
N LYS A 23 -2.27 -17.34 -0.31
CA LYS A 23 -3.51 -18.12 -0.32
C LYS A 23 -4.68 -17.26 0.13
N ILE A 24 -5.78 -17.32 -0.61
CA ILE A 24 -7.04 -16.62 -0.27
C ILE A 24 -7.54 -17.04 1.11
N SER A 25 -7.42 -18.33 1.47
CA SER A 25 -7.85 -18.87 2.77
C SER A 25 -7.18 -18.22 3.97
N ASP A 26 -5.99 -17.64 3.76
CA ASP A 26 -5.16 -17.12 4.84
C ASP A 26 -5.30 -15.61 4.99
N VAL A 27 -6.08 -14.96 4.10
CA VAL A 27 -6.31 -13.51 4.16
C VAL A 27 -7.17 -13.14 5.36
N GLU A 28 -6.63 -12.25 6.18
CA GLU A 28 -7.37 -11.59 7.25
C GLU A 28 -7.26 -10.07 7.05
N PHE A 29 -8.34 -9.42 6.68
CA PHE A 29 -8.34 -7.97 6.51
C PHE A 29 -8.12 -7.24 7.83
N ILE A 30 -7.35 -6.17 7.78
CA ILE A 30 -7.18 -5.26 8.93
C ILE A 30 -8.52 -4.59 9.24
N ASN A 31 -8.88 -4.55 10.53
CA ASN A 31 -10.13 -3.94 10.97
C ASN A 31 -10.22 -2.47 10.54
N GLY A 32 -11.35 -2.11 9.94
CA GLY A 32 -11.63 -0.76 9.45
C GLY A 32 -11.06 -0.43 8.07
N ILE A 33 -10.38 -1.38 7.38
CA ILE A 33 -9.81 -1.12 6.04
C ILE A 33 -10.88 -0.67 5.04
N PHE A 34 -12.02 -1.35 5.00
CA PHE A 34 -13.09 -1.01 4.04
C PHE A 34 -13.73 0.35 4.37
N ASP A 35 -13.98 0.65 5.64
CA ASP A 35 -14.54 1.93 6.06
C ASP A 35 -13.59 3.09 5.73
N SER A 36 -12.29 2.90 5.98
CA SER A 36 -11.27 3.90 5.66
C SER A 36 -11.18 4.14 4.15
N CYS A 37 -11.14 3.08 3.35
CA CYS A 37 -11.08 3.22 1.90
C CYS A 37 -12.34 3.83 1.30
N LEU A 38 -13.52 3.50 1.83
CA LEU A 38 -14.78 4.14 1.43
C LEU A 38 -14.78 5.63 1.78
N TYR A 39 -14.24 6.00 2.95
CA TYR A 39 -14.06 7.38 3.36
C TYR A 39 -13.11 8.13 2.42
N PHE A 40 -11.94 7.57 2.07
CA PHE A 40 -11.02 8.18 1.12
C PHE A 40 -11.66 8.40 -0.25
N GLN A 41 -12.44 7.43 -0.72
CA GLN A 41 -13.15 7.52 -1.98
C GLN A 41 -14.19 8.65 -1.96
N LYS A 42 -14.91 8.84 -0.84
CA LYS A 42 -15.84 9.97 -0.65
C LYS A 42 -15.12 11.33 -0.65
N LEU A 43 -13.88 11.38 -0.19
CA LEU A 43 -13.03 12.58 -0.28
C LEU A 43 -12.46 12.81 -1.69
N GLY A 44 -12.76 11.93 -2.66
CA GLY A 44 -12.29 12.02 -4.04
C GLY A 44 -10.90 11.46 -4.29
N TYR A 45 -10.31 10.72 -3.35
CA TYR A 45 -9.07 9.99 -3.60
C TYR A 45 -9.31 8.74 -4.43
N LYS A 46 -8.36 8.41 -5.29
CA LYS A 46 -8.22 7.08 -5.88
C LYS A 46 -7.35 6.22 -4.96
N ILE A 47 -7.53 4.92 -5.00
CA ILE A 47 -6.78 3.97 -4.16
C ILE A 47 -5.91 3.12 -5.07
N ILE A 48 -4.63 3.05 -4.76
CA ILE A 48 -3.64 2.21 -5.47
C ILE A 48 -2.86 1.41 -4.44
N ILE A 49 -2.64 0.13 -4.72
CA ILE A 49 -1.84 -0.75 -3.89
C ILE A 49 -0.41 -0.77 -4.43
N ILE A 50 0.59 -0.65 -3.56
CA ILE A 50 2.01 -0.79 -3.88
C ILE A 50 2.68 -1.74 -2.88
N THR A 51 3.24 -2.85 -3.33
CA THR A 51 3.72 -3.90 -2.43
C THR A 51 5.01 -4.56 -2.90
N ASN A 52 5.86 -4.97 -1.95
CA ASN A 52 7.02 -5.82 -2.21
C ASN A 52 6.61 -7.28 -2.04
N GLN A 53 6.74 -8.09 -3.09
CA GLN A 53 6.30 -9.49 -3.15
C GLN A 53 7.47 -10.43 -3.47
N SER A 54 8.53 -10.39 -2.64
CA SER A 54 9.75 -11.18 -2.88
C SER A 54 9.56 -12.69 -2.74
N GLY A 55 8.40 -13.15 -2.23
CA GLY A 55 8.03 -14.57 -2.24
C GLY A 55 8.01 -15.18 -3.63
N ILE A 56 7.75 -14.36 -4.66
CA ILE A 56 7.79 -14.77 -6.07
C ILE A 56 9.22 -15.18 -6.46
N SER A 57 10.21 -14.30 -6.27
CA SER A 57 11.62 -14.62 -6.57
C SER A 57 12.22 -15.67 -5.63
N ARG A 58 11.62 -15.89 -4.45
CA ARG A 58 12.00 -16.97 -3.53
C ARG A 58 11.41 -18.34 -3.93
N GLY A 59 10.48 -18.36 -4.89
CA GLY A 59 9.81 -19.58 -5.32
C GLY A 59 8.76 -20.11 -4.34
N TYR A 60 8.28 -19.28 -3.40
CA TYR A 60 7.23 -19.67 -2.46
C TYR A 60 5.85 -19.69 -3.11
N TYR A 61 5.65 -18.85 -4.11
CA TYR A 61 4.49 -18.74 -4.99
C TYR A 61 4.91 -18.04 -6.28
N ASN A 62 4.09 -18.08 -7.29
CA ASN A 62 4.40 -17.50 -8.60
C ASN A 62 3.52 -16.26 -8.91
N GLU A 63 3.78 -15.61 -10.05
CA GLU A 63 3.01 -14.43 -10.50
C GLU A 63 1.51 -14.72 -10.63
N ASN A 64 1.15 -15.91 -11.10
CA ASN A 64 -0.26 -16.31 -11.25
C ASN A 64 -0.94 -16.45 -9.88
N ASP A 65 -0.27 -17.00 -8.87
CA ASP A 65 -0.79 -17.10 -7.50
C ASP A 65 -1.03 -15.71 -6.92
N TYR A 66 -0.09 -14.78 -7.11
CA TYR A 66 -0.22 -13.39 -6.70
C TYR A 66 -1.37 -12.70 -7.43
N GLN A 67 -1.53 -12.92 -8.72
CA GLN A 67 -2.62 -12.35 -9.51
C GLN A 67 -3.99 -12.83 -9.00
N ILE A 68 -4.14 -14.14 -8.78
CA ILE A 68 -5.37 -14.73 -8.23
C ILE A 68 -5.74 -14.10 -6.87
N LEU A 69 -4.76 -13.97 -5.98
CA LEU A 69 -4.96 -13.32 -4.69
C LEU A 69 -5.40 -11.86 -4.85
N THR A 70 -4.72 -11.12 -5.71
CA THR A 70 -4.99 -9.69 -5.93
C THR A 70 -6.37 -9.46 -6.54
N GLU A 71 -6.77 -10.27 -7.52
CA GLU A 71 -8.11 -10.21 -8.12
C GLU A 71 -9.20 -10.51 -7.09
N TRP A 72 -8.97 -11.50 -6.22
CA TRP A 72 -9.90 -11.80 -5.13
C TRP A 72 -10.00 -10.63 -4.13
N ILE A 73 -8.89 -10.00 -3.75
CA ILE A 73 -8.88 -8.81 -2.90
C ILE A 73 -9.71 -7.69 -3.56
N PHE A 74 -9.49 -7.41 -4.85
CA PHE A 74 -10.27 -6.42 -5.58
C PHE A 74 -11.77 -6.71 -5.56
N LEU A 75 -12.16 -7.97 -5.68
CA LEU A 75 -13.56 -8.39 -5.55
C LEU A 75 -14.14 -8.10 -4.15
N GLN A 76 -13.35 -8.30 -3.07
CA GLN A 76 -13.81 -7.96 -1.72
C GLN A 76 -14.00 -6.45 -1.56
N PHE A 77 -13.10 -5.62 -2.07
CA PHE A 77 -13.24 -4.17 -2.08
C PHE A 77 -14.48 -3.74 -2.88
N LYS A 78 -14.68 -4.30 -4.06
CA LYS A 78 -15.85 -4.04 -4.91
C LYS A 78 -17.17 -4.40 -4.22
N LYS A 79 -17.23 -5.52 -3.49
CA LYS A 79 -18.41 -5.90 -2.67
C LYS A 79 -18.72 -4.84 -1.62
N ASN A 80 -17.72 -4.15 -1.11
CA ASN A 80 -17.85 -3.03 -0.16
C ASN A 80 -18.00 -1.66 -0.85
N LYS A 81 -18.31 -1.61 -2.15
CA LYS A 81 -18.51 -0.39 -2.96
C LYS A 81 -17.24 0.47 -3.08
N ILE A 82 -16.07 -0.14 -2.97
CA ILE A 82 -14.78 0.51 -3.10
C ILE A 82 -14.13 0.09 -4.41
N GLN A 83 -13.60 1.06 -5.14
CA GLN A 83 -12.84 0.83 -6.36
C GLN A 83 -11.35 1.00 -6.09
N ILE A 84 -10.60 -0.09 -6.14
CA ILE A 84 -9.14 -0.04 -6.27
C ILE A 84 -8.83 0.31 -7.72
N LEU A 85 -8.07 1.37 -7.95
CA LEU A 85 -7.74 1.85 -9.29
C LEU A 85 -6.71 0.93 -9.96
N ASP A 86 -5.68 0.51 -9.21
CA ASP A 86 -4.59 -0.31 -9.74
C ASP A 86 -3.77 -0.95 -8.61
N THR A 87 -2.90 -1.87 -8.98
CA THR A 87 -1.87 -2.44 -8.10
C THR A 87 -0.54 -2.51 -8.80
N PHE A 88 0.53 -2.25 -8.06
CA PHE A 88 1.91 -2.38 -8.52
C PHE A 88 2.71 -3.18 -7.50
N HIS A 89 3.43 -4.18 -7.94
CA HIS A 89 4.26 -5.00 -7.06
C HIS A 89 5.68 -5.13 -7.56
N CYS A 90 6.59 -5.42 -6.64
CA CYS A 90 7.96 -5.79 -6.93
C CYS A 90 8.19 -7.25 -6.55
N PRO A 91 8.48 -8.15 -7.49
CA PRO A 91 8.72 -9.57 -7.20
C PRO A 91 10.14 -9.87 -6.73
N HIS A 92 11.04 -8.88 -6.79
CA HIS A 92 12.48 -9.10 -6.63
C HIS A 92 12.92 -9.27 -5.16
N LEU A 93 14.04 -9.95 -4.99
CA LEU A 93 14.72 -10.11 -3.69
C LEU A 93 15.28 -8.76 -3.19
N PRO A 94 15.53 -8.62 -1.86
CA PRO A 94 16.12 -7.40 -1.30
C PRO A 94 17.46 -6.99 -1.91
N GLU A 95 18.30 -7.97 -2.25
CA GLU A 95 19.62 -7.79 -2.86
C GLU A 95 19.58 -7.48 -4.36
N SER A 96 18.41 -7.51 -5.00
CA SER A 96 18.28 -7.23 -6.43
C SER A 96 18.54 -5.75 -6.73
N LEU A 97 19.21 -5.47 -7.85
CA LEU A 97 19.47 -4.10 -8.33
C LEU A 97 18.28 -3.49 -9.08
N CYS A 98 17.04 -3.90 -8.77
CA CYS A 98 15.86 -3.35 -9.41
C CYS A 98 15.52 -1.94 -8.90
N GLU A 99 14.81 -1.16 -9.72
CA GLU A 99 14.33 0.18 -9.36
C GLU A 99 12.93 0.18 -8.73
N CYS A 100 12.23 -0.97 -8.72
CA CYS A 100 10.84 -1.03 -8.27
C CYS A 100 10.69 -1.34 -6.78
N ARG A 101 11.66 -2.05 -6.16
CA ARG A 101 11.52 -2.48 -4.76
C ARG A 101 11.63 -1.29 -3.79
N LYS A 102 10.61 -1.12 -2.93
CA LYS A 102 10.68 -0.19 -1.80
C LYS A 102 11.88 -0.55 -0.90
N PRO A 103 12.73 0.42 -0.51
CA PRO A 103 12.49 1.87 -0.42
C PRO A 103 12.69 2.68 -1.71
N LYS A 104 13.01 2.08 -2.85
CA LYS A 104 13.07 2.84 -4.10
C LYS A 104 11.66 3.26 -4.56
N PRO A 105 11.53 4.44 -5.21
CA PRO A 105 10.24 5.01 -5.56
C PRO A 105 9.60 4.43 -6.83
N GLY A 106 10.23 3.44 -7.48
CA GLY A 106 9.87 3.01 -8.84
C GLY A 106 8.42 2.61 -9.04
N LEU A 107 7.79 1.92 -8.06
CA LEU A 107 6.36 1.56 -8.15
C LEU A 107 5.46 2.80 -8.12
N ILE A 108 5.78 3.78 -7.26
CA ILE A 108 5.03 5.04 -7.15
C ILE A 108 5.18 5.86 -8.42
N ILE A 109 6.40 5.97 -8.95
CA ILE A 109 6.68 6.69 -10.21
C ILE A 109 5.96 6.03 -11.38
N LYS A 110 5.94 4.69 -11.45
CA LYS A 110 5.18 3.95 -12.48
C LYS A 110 3.69 4.26 -12.39
N ALA A 111 3.11 4.24 -11.19
CA ALA A 111 1.72 4.58 -10.96
C ALA A 111 1.41 6.04 -11.33
N LYS A 112 2.27 6.99 -10.89
CA LYS A 112 2.18 8.42 -11.23
C LYS A 112 2.08 8.65 -12.73
N ASN A 113 2.97 8.03 -13.50
CA ASN A 113 3.03 8.22 -14.95
C ASN A 113 1.83 7.58 -15.65
N LYS A 114 1.40 6.39 -15.21
CA LYS A 114 0.25 5.68 -15.80
C LYS A 114 -1.07 6.42 -15.57
N HIS A 115 -1.26 6.98 -14.37
CA HIS A 115 -2.55 7.54 -13.95
C HIS A 115 -2.55 9.07 -13.77
N GLN A 116 -1.49 9.76 -14.15
CA GLN A 116 -1.36 11.23 -14.04
C GLN A 116 -1.63 11.73 -12.60
N ILE A 117 -0.95 11.10 -11.62
CA ILE A 117 -1.20 11.36 -10.20
C ILE A 117 -0.53 12.65 -9.73
N ASN A 118 -1.26 13.48 -8.99
CA ASN A 118 -0.72 14.60 -8.25
C ASN A 118 -0.09 14.11 -6.95
N ILE A 119 1.22 13.99 -6.95
CA ILE A 119 2.02 13.45 -5.83
C ILE A 119 1.86 14.31 -4.57
N GLN A 120 1.89 15.64 -4.69
CA GLN A 120 1.80 16.57 -3.54
C GLN A 120 0.44 16.52 -2.83
N LYS A 121 -0.61 16.09 -3.53
CA LYS A 121 -1.96 15.91 -2.98
C LYS A 121 -2.27 14.46 -2.60
N SER A 122 -1.28 13.59 -2.71
CA SER A 122 -1.44 12.15 -2.44
C SER A 122 -0.86 11.78 -1.09
N TRP A 123 -1.29 10.63 -0.57
CA TRP A 123 -0.83 10.05 0.69
C TRP A 123 -0.26 8.67 0.46
N LEU A 124 0.64 8.26 1.33
CA LEU A 124 1.03 6.85 1.46
C LEU A 124 0.78 6.37 2.88
N ILE A 125 0.21 5.18 3.00
CA ILE A 125 0.02 4.46 4.27
C ILE A 125 0.77 3.14 4.15
N GLY A 126 1.75 2.93 5.02
CA GLY A 126 2.60 1.75 5.08
C GLY A 126 2.79 1.26 6.52
N ASP A 127 3.34 0.08 6.69
CA ASP A 127 3.65 -0.53 7.98
C ASP A 127 5.16 -0.69 8.24
N LYS A 128 5.99 -0.27 7.25
CA LYS A 128 7.47 -0.31 7.32
C LYS A 128 8.08 1.01 6.90
N GLU A 129 9.26 1.30 7.45
CA GLU A 129 10.00 2.51 7.06
C GLU A 129 10.33 2.56 5.55
N VAL A 130 10.57 1.40 4.91
CA VAL A 130 10.80 1.36 3.46
C VAL A 130 9.62 1.90 2.62
N ASP A 131 8.40 1.88 3.17
CA ASP A 131 7.22 2.48 2.53
C ASP A 131 7.33 3.99 2.56
N ILE A 132 7.70 4.53 3.72
CA ILE A 132 7.86 5.96 3.97
C ILE A 132 9.00 6.52 3.14
N GLU A 133 10.14 5.83 3.10
CA GLU A 133 11.29 6.21 2.28
C GLU A 133 10.94 6.22 0.78
N ALA A 134 10.20 5.22 0.30
CA ALA A 134 9.75 5.17 -1.09
C ALA A 134 8.81 6.34 -1.42
N ALA A 135 7.90 6.69 -0.50
CA ALA A 135 6.99 7.82 -0.65
C ALA A 135 7.75 9.14 -0.71
N ASN A 136 8.62 9.39 0.26
CA ASN A 136 9.44 10.61 0.34
C ASN A 136 10.32 10.76 -0.91
N SER A 137 10.96 9.67 -1.36
CA SER A 137 11.78 9.65 -2.58
C SER A 137 10.96 9.91 -3.86
N ALA A 138 9.67 9.57 -3.86
CA ALA A 138 8.76 9.90 -4.96
C ALA A 138 8.18 11.33 -4.87
N GLY A 139 8.42 12.05 -3.77
CA GLY A 139 7.92 13.40 -3.50
C GLY A 139 6.57 13.43 -2.74
N ILE A 140 6.10 12.31 -2.20
CA ILE A 140 4.94 12.26 -1.31
C ILE A 140 5.43 12.57 0.10
N THR A 141 5.05 13.72 0.64
CA THR A 141 5.36 14.12 2.03
C THR A 141 4.27 13.70 3.03
N ASN A 142 3.05 13.49 2.55
CA ASN A 142 1.93 13.06 3.38
C ASN A 142 2.01 11.55 3.62
N THR A 143 2.61 11.14 4.71
CA THR A 143 2.87 9.71 5.02
C THR A 143 2.32 9.33 6.38
N ILE A 144 1.79 8.13 6.45
CA ILE A 144 1.30 7.51 7.69
C ILE A 144 1.98 6.15 7.84
N LEU A 145 2.65 5.95 8.96
CA LEU A 145 3.19 4.66 9.37
C LEU A 145 2.25 4.02 10.40
N VAL A 146 1.78 2.81 10.12
CA VAL A 146 0.83 2.09 10.99
C VAL A 146 1.51 0.96 11.74
N ARG A 147 1.07 0.74 13.01
CA ARG A 147 1.58 -0.33 13.90
C ARG A 147 0.89 -1.68 13.69
N SER A 148 -0.03 -1.77 12.72
CA SER A 148 -0.83 -2.99 12.50
C SER A 148 -0.09 -4.14 11.81
N GLY A 149 1.10 -3.89 11.29
CA GLY A 149 1.93 -4.89 10.60
C GLY A 149 3.19 -5.23 11.40
N HIS A 150 4.28 -4.55 11.09
CA HIS A 150 5.58 -4.79 11.71
C HIS A 150 5.83 -3.88 12.92
N GLU A 151 6.76 -4.30 13.78
CA GLU A 151 7.29 -3.44 14.82
C GLU A 151 8.07 -2.26 14.18
N ILE A 152 7.79 -1.05 14.66
CA ILE A 152 8.35 0.19 14.11
C ILE A 152 9.15 0.93 15.17
N ASP A 153 10.25 1.54 14.76
CA ASP A 153 11.02 2.50 15.59
C ASP A 153 10.67 3.93 15.18
N GLU A 154 9.68 4.51 15.85
CA GLU A 154 9.19 5.86 15.53
C GLU A 154 10.27 6.94 15.68
N SER A 155 11.27 6.72 16.55
CA SER A 155 12.35 7.67 16.76
C SER A 155 13.29 7.82 15.57
N LYS A 156 13.27 6.83 14.66
CA LYS A 156 14.10 6.80 13.43
C LYS A 156 13.28 6.98 12.17
N SER A 157 11.97 7.06 12.27
CA SER A 157 11.10 7.18 11.11
C SER A 157 10.96 8.61 10.62
N ASN A 158 10.89 8.77 9.30
CA ASN A 158 10.56 10.01 8.62
C ASN A 158 9.06 10.12 8.26
N ALA A 159 8.20 9.30 8.86
CA ALA A 159 6.76 9.37 8.64
C ALA A 159 6.18 10.67 9.24
N MET A 160 5.22 11.27 8.53
CA MET A 160 4.54 12.48 9.01
C MET A 160 3.62 12.19 10.19
N TYR A 161 2.98 11.00 10.20
CA TYR A 161 2.06 10.56 11.25
C TYR A 161 2.26 9.09 11.59
N PHE A 162 1.96 8.74 12.84
CA PHE A 162 1.95 7.37 13.36
C PHE A 162 0.55 7.04 13.88
N LEU A 163 0.01 5.89 13.48
CA LEU A 163 -1.30 5.42 13.88
C LEU A 163 -1.24 3.93 14.27
N ASP A 164 -2.16 3.47 15.11
CA ASP A 164 -2.24 2.05 15.45
C ASP A 164 -2.69 1.20 14.27
N SER A 165 -3.60 1.72 13.47
CA SER A 165 -4.00 1.09 12.21
C SER A 165 -4.66 2.10 11.26
N ILE A 166 -4.91 1.67 10.02
CA ILE A 166 -5.56 2.48 8.99
C ILE A 166 -6.95 3.01 9.41
N LYS A 167 -7.66 2.35 10.32
CA LYS A 167 -8.98 2.79 10.82
C LYS A 167 -8.97 4.20 11.42
N ASP A 168 -7.82 4.65 11.91
CA ASP A 168 -7.66 5.96 12.55
C ASP A 168 -7.26 7.07 11.56
N SER A 169 -7.00 6.71 10.30
CA SER A 169 -6.53 7.65 9.26
C SER A 169 -7.54 8.76 8.94
N ASN A 170 -8.83 8.55 9.17
CA ASN A 170 -9.87 9.56 9.01
C ASN A 170 -9.73 10.75 10.00
N LYS A 171 -8.96 10.58 11.08
CA LYS A 171 -8.62 11.67 12.01
C LYS A 171 -7.60 12.63 11.40
N ILE A 172 -6.78 12.16 10.48
CA ILE A 172 -5.66 12.86 9.83
C ILE A 172 -6.05 13.33 8.43
N ILE A 173 -6.52 12.42 7.57
CA ILE A 173 -6.87 12.71 6.18
C ILE A 173 -8.27 13.32 6.17
N LYS A 174 -8.35 14.61 5.93
CA LYS A 174 -9.60 15.39 5.89
C LYS A 174 -9.76 16.06 4.52
N GLN A 175 -10.92 16.70 4.33
CA GLN A 175 -11.23 17.44 3.10
C GLN A 175 -10.30 18.65 2.93
#